data_39b096967eb9018049093b3f38fc1a73
#
_entry.id   39b096967eb9018049093b3f38fc1a73
#
_cell.length_a   1.000
_cell.length_b   1.000
_cell.length_c   1.000
_cell.angle_alpha   90.00
_cell.angle_beta   90.00
_cell.angle_gamma   90.00
#
_symmetry.space_group_name_H-M   'P 1'
#
loop_
_entity.id
_entity.type
_entity.pdbx_description
1 polymer ?
#
loop_
_entity_poly.entity_id
_entity_poly.type
_entity_poly.pdbx_seq_one_letter_code
_entity_poly.pdbx_strand_id
1 'polypeptide(L)'
;LERDDDPLAGSLHLRSDGSIEQAATPPGNEATGGEAENSSANEPEVVHDSMPEWGRGESRTDDADSSAVDWATTQPSLRDHLRQQLACTQASPRDRALVEFLIEALDDDGYLQPPLDELLSMCPDAAEVEPDELRSALRLLQSFDPPGIGARDTAECLRLQLEVLAHGDDAPAGLDLARRIVSEHLPLLAARDFLKLKRTLVCTDDELRTAHQLIRTLNPRPGVAF
;
A
#
# COMPACT_ATOMS: atom_id res chain seq x y z
N LEU A 1 -32.72 43.68 4.20
CA LEU A 1 -33.24 43.22 5.49
C LEU A 1 -32.90 41.76 5.63
N GLU A 2 -32.13 41.55 6.61
CA GLU A 2 -31.63 40.40 7.36
C GLU A 2 -30.21 39.96 6.98
N ARG A 3 -29.33 40.26 7.93
CA ARG A 3 -27.97 39.82 8.07
C ARG A 3 -27.99 38.47 8.77
N ASP A 4 -27.39 37.47 8.18
CA ASP A 4 -26.97 36.27 8.87
C ASP A 4 -25.53 36.45 9.33
N ASP A 5 -25.34 36.49 10.64
CA ASP A 5 -24.06 36.52 11.34
C ASP A 5 -23.43 35.12 11.27
N ASP A 6 -22.28 34.99 10.62
CA ASP A 6 -21.46 33.78 10.62
C ASP A 6 -20.41 33.87 11.74
N PRO A 7 -20.45 33.02 12.80
CA PRO A 7 -19.60 33.13 13.99
C PRO A 7 -18.22 32.47 13.87
N LEU A 8 -17.70 32.19 12.67
CA LEU A 8 -16.41 31.50 12.48
C LEU A 8 -15.34 32.30 11.74
N ALA A 9 -15.41 33.62 11.67
CA ALA A 9 -14.37 34.46 11.13
C ALA A 9 -13.31 34.79 12.20
N GLY A 10 -12.45 33.83 12.52
CA GLY A 10 -11.18 34.05 13.21
C GLY A 10 -10.20 34.78 12.29
N SER A 11 -9.90 36.03 12.56
CA SER A 11 -8.99 36.86 11.79
C SER A 11 -7.56 36.35 11.87
N LEU A 12 -7.04 35.85 10.74
CA LEU A 12 -5.63 35.55 10.55
C LEU A 12 -4.91 36.82 10.05
N HIS A 13 -3.96 37.32 10.83
CA HIS A 13 -3.07 38.39 10.41
C HIS A 13 -1.75 37.82 9.90
N LEU A 14 -1.41 38.11 8.63
CA LEU A 14 -0.11 37.82 8.05
C LEU A 14 0.89 38.94 8.41
N ARG A 15 2.06 38.57 8.93
CA ARG A 15 3.22 39.44 9.05
C ARG A 15 4.07 39.37 7.78
N SER A 16 4.81 40.42 7.54
CA SER A 16 5.64 40.67 6.35
C SER A 16 6.85 39.73 6.19
N ASP A 17 7.06 38.79 7.10
CA ASP A 17 8.14 37.80 7.11
C ASP A 17 7.67 36.36 6.79
N GLY A 18 6.37 36.15 6.50
CA GLY A 18 5.84 34.88 6.05
C GLY A 18 5.59 33.80 7.12
N SER A 19 5.63 34.15 8.43
CA SER A 19 5.32 33.21 9.51
C SER A 19 3.91 33.42 10.08
N ILE A 20 3.22 32.27 10.40
CA ILE A 20 1.89 32.25 10.98
C ILE A 20 2.03 32.01 12.48
N GLU A 21 1.57 32.95 13.28
CA GLU A 21 1.54 32.85 14.74
C GLU A 21 0.11 32.48 15.21
N GLN A 22 0.00 31.36 15.88
CA GLN A 22 -1.24 30.91 16.53
C GLN A 22 -1.33 31.55 17.92
N ALA A 23 -2.40 32.27 18.16
CA ALA A 23 -2.67 32.94 19.44
C ALA A 23 -2.93 31.90 20.55
N ALA A 24 -2.12 31.98 21.61
CA ALA A 24 -2.24 31.19 22.83
C ALA A 24 -3.39 31.71 23.71
N THR A 25 -4.20 30.82 24.21
CA THR A 25 -5.21 31.08 25.25
C THR A 25 -4.52 31.22 26.63
N PRO A 26 -4.95 32.16 27.51
CA PRO A 26 -4.33 32.38 28.80
C PRO A 26 -4.83 31.43 29.90
N PRO A 27 -4.01 31.20 30.95
CA PRO A 27 -4.38 30.39 32.11
C PRO A 27 -5.04 31.25 33.20
N GLY A 28 -6.03 30.75 33.88
CA GLY A 28 -6.57 31.22 35.13
C GLY A 28 -7.05 29.98 35.89
N ASN A 29 -6.90 29.81 37.14
CA ASN A 29 -6.78 30.66 38.31
C ASN A 29 -6.28 29.82 39.49
N GLU A 30 -5.54 30.44 40.40
CA GLU A 30 -5.05 29.93 41.66
C GLU A 30 -6.19 29.79 42.70
N ALA A 31 -6.02 28.89 43.65
CA ALA A 31 -6.27 29.06 45.08
C ALA A 31 -5.90 27.81 45.86
N THR A 32 -4.84 27.86 46.62
CA THR A 32 -4.66 27.95 48.09
C THR A 32 -5.27 26.78 48.89
N GLY A 33 -4.39 25.99 49.53
CA GLY A 33 -3.98 26.16 50.88
C GLY A 33 -4.49 25.01 51.78
N GLY A 34 -3.64 24.43 52.60
CA GLY A 34 -4.04 23.67 53.76
C GLY A 34 -3.12 22.52 54.17
N GLU A 35 -2.06 22.87 54.92
CA GLU A 35 -1.34 21.95 55.80
C GLU A 35 -2.24 21.44 56.91
N ALA A 36 -2.06 20.17 57.28
CA ALA A 36 -2.13 19.75 58.69
C ALA A 36 -1.57 18.34 58.86
N GLU A 37 -0.59 18.31 59.72
CA GLU A 37 0.06 17.15 60.32
C GLU A 37 -0.91 16.28 61.12
N ASN A 38 -0.63 15.06 61.30
CA ASN A 38 -0.28 14.41 62.59
C ASN A 38 -0.86 13.01 62.76
N SER A 39 0.06 12.13 62.97
CA SER A 39 0.17 11.26 64.17
C SER A 39 -0.67 10.00 64.31
N SER A 40 0.10 8.97 64.48
CA SER A 40 0.00 7.94 65.55
C SER A 40 -0.78 6.66 65.28
N ALA A 41 0.02 5.63 65.15
CA ALA A 41 -0.07 4.38 65.90
C ALA A 41 -1.41 3.70 66.13
N ASN A 42 -1.59 2.55 65.59
CA ASN A 42 -1.87 1.34 66.39
C ASN A 42 -1.68 0.06 65.52
N GLU A 43 -0.69 -0.75 65.92
CA GLU A 43 -0.73 -2.19 65.65
C GLU A 43 -1.82 -2.84 66.52
N PRO A 44 -2.41 -3.92 66.09
CA PRO A 44 -2.32 -5.14 66.85
C PRO A 44 -1.91 -6.37 66.01
N GLU A 45 -1.06 -7.06 66.62
CA GLU A 45 -0.67 -8.44 66.64
C GLU A 45 -1.56 -9.47 65.94
N VAL A 46 -0.87 -10.23 65.07
CA VAL A 46 -0.72 -11.69 65.00
C VAL A 46 -1.97 -12.55 65.01
N VAL A 47 -2.14 -13.31 63.98
CA VAL A 47 -2.35 -14.76 64.09
C VAL A 47 -1.61 -15.46 62.94
N HIS A 48 -0.61 -16.24 63.30
CA HIS A 48 -0.06 -17.32 62.50
C HIS A 48 -1.19 -18.30 62.17
N ASP A 49 -1.53 -18.41 60.91
CA ASP A 49 -2.16 -19.64 60.46
C ASP A 49 -1.39 -20.17 59.27
N SER A 50 -1.02 -21.42 59.39
CA SER A 50 -0.16 -22.19 58.56
C SER A 50 -0.73 -22.33 57.16
N MET A 51 -0.14 -21.66 56.20
CA MET A 51 -0.37 -22.00 54.79
C MET A 51 0.62 -23.06 54.33
N PRO A 52 0.17 -24.11 53.66
CA PRO A 52 1.04 -25.17 53.17
C PRO A 52 1.97 -24.61 52.08
N GLU A 53 3.21 -24.96 52.26
CA GLU A 53 4.35 -24.74 51.36
C GLU A 53 4.07 -25.45 50.04
N TRP A 54 3.51 -24.74 49.11
CA TRP A 54 3.43 -25.20 47.71
C TRP A 54 4.78 -24.94 47.08
N GLY A 55 5.43 -26.06 46.78
CA GLY A 55 6.68 -26.29 46.10
C GLY A 55 7.32 -25.11 45.38
N ARG A 56 8.56 -24.84 45.69
CA ARG A 56 9.55 -24.21 44.84
C ARG A 56 9.53 -24.94 43.48
N GLY A 57 8.69 -24.44 42.58
CA GLY A 57 8.83 -24.71 41.18
C GLY A 57 10.12 -24.06 40.69
N GLU A 58 11.04 -24.91 40.27
CA GLU A 58 12.25 -24.50 39.57
C GLU A 58 11.92 -23.51 38.46
N SER A 59 12.58 -22.37 38.51
CA SER A 59 12.66 -21.39 37.47
C SER A 59 13.06 -22.07 36.15
N ARG A 60 12.08 -22.42 35.32
CA ARG A 60 12.30 -22.62 33.90
C ARG A 60 12.22 -21.25 33.23
N THR A 61 13.29 -20.52 33.42
CA THR A 61 13.67 -19.45 32.52
C THR A 61 14.27 -20.11 31.28
N ASP A 62 13.87 -19.63 30.13
CA ASP A 62 14.52 -19.62 28.83
C ASP A 62 13.83 -20.27 27.63
N ASP A 63 12.59 -20.80 27.72
CA ASP A 63 11.94 -21.26 26.48
C ASP A 63 10.59 -20.54 26.15
N ALA A 64 10.16 -19.57 26.99
CA ALA A 64 8.90 -18.88 26.73
C ALA A 64 9.06 -17.58 25.88
N ASP A 65 10.30 -17.11 25.74
CA ASP A 65 10.55 -15.84 25.03
C ASP A 65 10.82 -16.02 23.53
N SER A 66 11.23 -17.22 23.11
CA SER A 66 11.39 -17.54 21.69
C SER A 66 10.07 -17.82 20.98
N SER A 67 9.04 -18.23 21.72
CA SER A 67 7.71 -18.52 21.14
C SER A 67 6.88 -17.26 20.84
N ALA A 68 7.16 -16.14 21.51
CA ALA A 68 6.45 -14.88 21.27
C ALA A 68 7.01 -14.10 20.08
N VAL A 69 8.26 -14.35 19.68
CA VAL A 69 8.91 -13.70 18.55
C VAL A 69 8.50 -14.34 17.22
N ASP A 70 8.16 -15.63 17.23
CA ASP A 70 7.71 -16.35 16.02
C ASP A 70 6.26 -15.98 15.60
N TRP A 71 5.52 -15.27 16.43
CA TRP A 71 4.19 -14.73 16.10
C TRP A 71 4.28 -13.30 15.55
N ALA A 72 5.45 -12.76 15.29
CA ALA A 72 5.58 -11.60 14.43
C ALA A 72 4.96 -11.99 13.09
N THR A 73 3.77 -11.48 12.84
CA THR A 73 2.99 -11.70 11.62
C THR A 73 3.89 -11.34 10.45
N THR A 74 4.58 -12.33 9.91
CA THR A 74 5.35 -12.16 8.68
C THR A 74 4.34 -11.76 7.63
N GLN A 75 4.43 -10.55 7.12
CA GLN A 75 3.57 -10.12 6.04
C GLN A 75 3.73 -11.13 4.90
N PRO A 76 2.63 -11.62 4.31
CA PRO A 76 2.74 -12.56 3.22
C PRO A 76 3.54 -11.90 2.09
N SER A 77 4.49 -12.64 1.52
CA SER A 77 5.22 -12.13 0.36
C SER A 77 4.29 -11.97 -0.83
N LEU A 78 4.67 -11.10 -1.79
CA LEU A 78 3.94 -10.96 -3.05
C LEU A 78 3.64 -12.32 -3.69
N ARG A 79 4.63 -13.21 -3.75
CA ARG A 79 4.48 -14.55 -4.33
C ARG A 79 3.45 -15.39 -3.58
N ASP A 80 3.43 -15.34 -2.25
CA ASP A 80 2.44 -16.08 -1.45
C ASP A 80 1.04 -15.55 -1.67
N HIS A 81 0.89 -14.23 -1.76
CA HIS A 81 -0.38 -13.59 -2.06
C HIS A 81 -0.92 -14.01 -3.44
N LEU A 82 -0.08 -14.00 -4.47
CA LEU A 82 -0.45 -14.42 -5.83
C LEU A 82 -0.79 -15.93 -5.91
N ARG A 83 -0.02 -16.79 -5.20
CA ARG A 83 -0.35 -18.23 -5.10
C ARG A 83 -1.69 -18.47 -4.43
N GLN A 84 -2.03 -17.67 -3.41
CA GLN A 84 -3.33 -17.77 -2.77
C GLN A 84 -4.47 -17.41 -3.72
N GLN A 85 -4.32 -16.35 -4.52
CA GLN A 85 -5.29 -16.00 -5.56
C GLN A 85 -5.41 -17.08 -6.62
N LEU A 86 -4.28 -17.64 -7.08
CA LEU A 86 -4.25 -18.74 -8.02
C LEU A 86 -4.98 -19.98 -7.48
N ALA A 87 -4.83 -20.29 -6.19
CA ALA A 87 -5.52 -21.41 -5.55
C ALA A 87 -7.05 -21.22 -5.54
N CYS A 88 -7.53 -19.98 -5.47
CA CYS A 88 -8.95 -19.63 -5.52
C CYS A 88 -9.50 -19.58 -6.96
N THR A 89 -8.63 -19.57 -7.97
CA THR A 89 -9.02 -19.43 -9.37
C THR A 89 -9.32 -20.81 -9.99
N GLN A 90 -10.37 -20.87 -10.83
CA GLN A 90 -10.71 -22.06 -11.60
C GLN A 90 -9.82 -22.13 -12.85
N ALA A 91 -8.62 -22.66 -12.70
CA ALA A 91 -7.68 -22.89 -13.80
C ALA A 91 -7.41 -24.39 -13.96
N SER A 92 -7.10 -24.84 -15.19
CA SER A 92 -6.65 -26.22 -15.41
C SER A 92 -5.34 -26.50 -14.66
N PRO A 93 -5.02 -27.76 -14.34
CA PRO A 93 -3.74 -28.08 -13.70
C PRO A 93 -2.53 -27.58 -14.49
N ARG A 94 -2.61 -27.59 -15.83
CA ARG A 94 -1.55 -27.10 -16.73
C ARG A 94 -1.43 -25.58 -16.67
N ASP A 95 -2.55 -24.83 -16.77
CA ASP A 95 -2.55 -23.39 -16.67
C ASP A 95 -2.01 -22.94 -15.30
N ARG A 96 -2.42 -23.65 -14.23
CA ARG A 96 -1.94 -23.38 -12.87
C ARG A 96 -0.43 -23.53 -12.76
N ALA A 97 0.15 -24.60 -13.33
CA ALA A 97 1.59 -24.79 -13.31
C ALA A 97 2.33 -23.69 -14.09
N LEU A 98 1.77 -23.24 -15.22
CA LEU A 98 2.35 -22.13 -15.99
C LEU A 98 2.27 -20.78 -15.26
N VAL A 99 1.15 -20.50 -14.59
CA VAL A 99 1.02 -19.27 -13.78
C VAL A 99 1.97 -19.32 -12.59
N GLU A 100 2.11 -20.46 -11.91
CA GLU A 100 3.07 -20.61 -10.80
C GLU A 100 4.51 -20.40 -11.27
N PHE A 101 4.88 -20.94 -12.43
CA PHE A 101 6.18 -20.68 -13.06
C PHE A 101 6.39 -19.19 -13.34
N LEU A 102 5.37 -18.46 -13.82
CA LEU A 102 5.45 -17.01 -14.04
C LEU A 102 5.55 -16.23 -12.73
N ILE A 103 4.89 -16.66 -11.65
CA ILE A 103 5.00 -16.03 -10.32
C ILE A 103 6.44 -16.11 -9.81
N GLU A 104 7.15 -17.22 -10.03
CA GLU A 104 8.56 -17.37 -9.65
C GLU A 104 9.49 -16.45 -10.45
N ALA A 105 9.11 -16.13 -11.68
CA ALA A 105 9.89 -15.25 -12.57
C ALA A 105 9.68 -13.75 -12.30
N LEU A 106 8.79 -13.38 -11.36
CA LEU A 106 8.59 -11.98 -10.96
C LEU A 106 9.74 -11.49 -10.08
N ASP A 107 10.09 -10.22 -10.27
CA ASP A 107 10.95 -9.49 -9.35
C ASP A 107 10.17 -8.94 -8.13
N ASP A 108 10.88 -8.28 -7.21
CA ASP A 108 10.30 -7.70 -6.00
C ASP A 108 9.40 -6.49 -6.28
N ASP A 109 9.57 -5.83 -7.43
CA ASP A 109 8.69 -4.75 -7.89
C ASP A 109 7.41 -5.28 -8.56
N GLY A 110 7.36 -6.58 -8.88
CA GLY A 110 6.23 -7.25 -9.52
C GLY A 110 6.31 -7.31 -11.05
N TYR A 111 7.48 -7.03 -11.62
CA TYR A 111 7.72 -7.11 -13.06
C TYR A 111 8.20 -8.50 -13.48
N LEU A 112 7.88 -8.85 -14.72
CA LEU A 112 8.37 -10.06 -15.36
C LEU A 112 9.74 -9.76 -15.98
N GLN A 113 10.82 -10.21 -15.35
CA GLN A 113 12.18 -9.88 -15.77
C GLN A 113 12.62 -10.53 -17.09
N PRO A 114 12.49 -11.85 -17.29
CA PRO A 114 12.85 -12.44 -18.56
C PRO A 114 11.77 -12.18 -19.64
N PRO A 115 12.16 -11.98 -20.90
CA PRO A 115 11.19 -11.95 -21.99
C PRO A 115 10.50 -13.31 -22.14
N LEU A 116 9.27 -13.32 -22.66
CA LEU A 116 8.44 -14.52 -22.79
C LEU A 116 9.11 -15.66 -23.57
N ASP A 117 9.90 -15.33 -24.59
CA ASP A 117 10.62 -16.32 -25.40
C ASP A 117 11.73 -17.03 -24.58
N GLU A 118 12.37 -16.32 -23.68
CA GLU A 118 13.36 -16.87 -22.76
C GLU A 118 12.66 -17.72 -21.70
N LEU A 119 11.56 -17.23 -21.11
CA LEU A 119 10.75 -17.99 -20.16
C LEU A 119 10.23 -19.29 -20.78
N LEU A 120 9.80 -19.25 -22.04
CA LEU A 120 9.35 -20.46 -22.74
C LEU A 120 10.49 -21.50 -22.84
N SER A 121 11.72 -21.07 -23.10
CA SER A 121 12.87 -21.97 -23.15
C SER A 121 13.29 -22.51 -21.78
N MET A 122 12.97 -21.80 -20.71
CA MET A 122 13.26 -22.20 -19.32
C MET A 122 12.17 -23.07 -18.69
N CYS A 123 11.01 -23.16 -19.34
CA CYS A 123 9.90 -23.95 -18.83
C CYS A 123 10.30 -25.45 -18.71
N PRO A 124 9.98 -26.14 -17.60
CA PRO A 124 10.35 -27.54 -17.38
C PRO A 124 9.92 -28.47 -18.51
N ASP A 125 8.76 -28.19 -19.12
CA ASP A 125 8.20 -28.94 -20.25
C ASP A 125 8.23 -28.13 -21.56
N ALA A 126 9.32 -27.39 -21.80
CA ALA A 126 9.44 -26.45 -22.91
C ALA A 126 9.10 -27.03 -24.30
N ALA A 127 9.32 -28.33 -24.49
CA ALA A 127 8.98 -29.01 -25.73
C ALA A 127 7.46 -29.22 -25.97
N GLU A 128 6.65 -29.09 -24.90
CA GLU A 128 5.21 -29.35 -24.92
C GLU A 128 4.37 -28.07 -24.69
N VAL A 129 5.01 -26.95 -24.29
CA VAL A 129 4.32 -25.69 -24.01
C VAL A 129 4.31 -24.80 -25.25
N GLU A 130 3.12 -24.47 -25.70
CA GLU A 130 2.97 -23.52 -26.81
C GLU A 130 3.10 -22.05 -26.34
N PRO A 131 3.66 -21.16 -27.17
CA PRO A 131 3.77 -19.74 -26.83
C PRO A 131 2.43 -19.09 -26.44
N ASP A 132 1.34 -19.54 -27.03
CA ASP A 132 0.00 -19.02 -26.76
C ASP A 132 -0.55 -19.47 -25.39
N GLU A 133 -0.16 -20.65 -24.91
CA GLU A 133 -0.47 -21.12 -23.56
C GLU A 133 0.21 -20.24 -22.52
N LEU A 134 1.50 -19.93 -22.71
CA LEU A 134 2.25 -19.05 -21.80
C LEU A 134 1.70 -17.63 -21.81
N ARG A 135 1.28 -17.11 -23.00
CA ARG A 135 0.61 -15.79 -23.07
C ARG A 135 -0.74 -15.79 -22.34
N SER A 136 -1.49 -16.89 -22.42
CA SER A 136 -2.76 -17.04 -21.72
C SER A 136 -2.57 -17.08 -20.20
N ALA A 137 -1.57 -17.82 -19.74
CA ALA A 137 -1.16 -17.87 -18.34
C ALA A 137 -0.72 -16.49 -17.83
N LEU A 138 0.03 -15.72 -18.65
CA LEU A 138 0.41 -14.35 -18.30
C LEU A 138 -0.79 -13.43 -18.17
N ARG A 139 -1.77 -13.51 -19.07
CA ARG A 139 -3.00 -12.72 -18.95
C ARG A 139 -3.78 -13.06 -17.69
N LEU A 140 -3.80 -14.33 -17.29
CA LEU A 140 -4.42 -14.76 -16.05
C LEU A 140 -3.68 -14.16 -14.85
N LEU A 141 -2.34 -14.21 -14.82
CA LEU A 141 -1.53 -13.58 -13.78
C LEU A 141 -1.77 -12.07 -13.72
N GLN A 142 -1.83 -11.39 -14.86
CA GLN A 142 -2.08 -9.94 -14.96
C GLN A 142 -3.49 -9.53 -14.50
N SER A 143 -4.41 -10.48 -14.34
CA SER A 143 -5.74 -10.23 -13.77
C SER A 143 -5.80 -10.30 -12.24
N PHE A 144 -4.69 -10.66 -11.58
CA PHE A 144 -4.61 -10.75 -10.13
C PHE A 144 -4.36 -9.39 -9.47
N ASP A 145 -4.58 -9.34 -8.16
CA ASP A 145 -4.29 -8.19 -7.31
C ASP A 145 -2.87 -8.31 -6.71
N PRO A 146 -2.08 -7.23 -6.73
CA PRO A 146 -2.37 -5.88 -7.19
C PRO A 146 -2.29 -5.72 -8.72
N PRO A 147 -3.11 -4.80 -9.28
CA PRO A 147 -3.15 -4.58 -10.71
C PRO A 147 -1.80 -4.06 -11.24
N GLY A 148 -1.39 -4.55 -12.39
CA GLY A 148 -0.09 -4.22 -13.00
C GLY A 148 1.02 -5.24 -12.76
N ILE A 149 0.74 -6.31 -12.01
CA ILE A 149 1.65 -7.46 -11.83
C ILE A 149 1.90 -8.17 -13.17
N GLY A 150 3.11 -8.71 -13.34
CA GLY A 150 3.49 -9.44 -14.55
C GLY A 150 3.67 -8.55 -15.77
N ALA A 151 3.77 -7.24 -15.59
CA ALA A 151 4.14 -6.32 -16.65
C ALA A 151 5.63 -6.46 -17.01
N ARG A 152 5.99 -6.22 -18.27
CA ARG A 152 7.37 -6.26 -18.76
C ARG A 152 8.09 -4.93 -18.58
N ASP A 153 7.33 -3.86 -18.54
CA ASP A 153 7.83 -2.50 -18.34
C ASP A 153 6.80 -1.60 -17.64
N THR A 154 7.24 -0.41 -17.25
CA THR A 154 6.40 0.56 -16.55
C THR A 154 5.18 1.01 -17.37
N ALA A 155 5.32 1.11 -18.71
CA ALA A 155 4.21 1.50 -19.56
C ALA A 155 3.11 0.43 -19.55
N GLU A 156 3.47 -0.84 -19.64
CA GLU A 156 2.53 -1.97 -19.54
C GLU A 156 1.88 -2.03 -18.15
N CYS A 157 2.65 -1.85 -17.07
CA CYS A 157 2.15 -1.83 -15.71
C CYS A 157 1.06 -0.76 -15.51
N LEU A 158 1.35 0.47 -15.93
CA LEU A 158 0.39 1.58 -15.82
C LEU A 158 -0.81 1.36 -16.75
N ARG A 159 -0.62 0.78 -17.93
CA ARG A 159 -1.71 0.45 -18.86
C ARG A 159 -2.68 -0.56 -18.25
N LEU A 160 -2.16 -1.64 -17.64
CA LEU A 160 -2.99 -2.64 -16.97
C LEU A 160 -3.83 -2.02 -15.84
N GLN A 161 -3.25 -1.12 -15.04
CA GLN A 161 -3.99 -0.39 -14.01
C GLN A 161 -5.09 0.50 -14.59
N LEU A 162 -4.80 1.22 -15.69
CA LEU A 162 -5.81 2.03 -16.38
C LEU A 162 -6.92 1.17 -17.01
N GLU A 163 -6.61 -0.07 -17.41
CA GLU A 163 -7.63 -1.01 -17.90
C GLU A 163 -8.59 -1.42 -16.78
N VAL A 164 -8.06 -1.70 -15.58
CA VAL A 164 -8.89 -2.00 -14.40
C VAL A 164 -9.79 -0.83 -14.06
N LEU A 165 -9.26 0.40 -14.04
CA LEU A 165 -10.06 1.62 -13.81
C LEU A 165 -11.14 1.85 -14.86
N ALA A 166 -10.93 1.39 -16.08
CA ALA A 166 -11.91 1.50 -17.16
C ALA A 166 -13.10 0.54 -17.04
N HIS A 167 -12.90 -0.60 -16.36
CA HIS A 167 -13.93 -1.60 -16.13
C HIS A 167 -14.75 -1.31 -14.86
N GLY A 168 -14.35 -0.32 -14.05
CA GLY A 168 -15.13 0.16 -12.92
C GLY A 168 -16.39 0.89 -13.37
N ASP A 169 -17.38 0.99 -12.47
CA ASP A 169 -18.69 1.62 -12.75
C ASP A 169 -18.57 3.11 -13.09
N ASP A 170 -17.54 3.80 -12.59
CA ASP A 170 -17.24 5.20 -12.83
C ASP A 170 -15.84 5.35 -13.45
N ALA A 171 -15.77 5.37 -14.78
CA ALA A 171 -14.51 5.63 -15.47
C ALA A 171 -14.01 7.06 -15.15
N PRO A 172 -12.78 7.22 -14.62
CA PRO A 172 -12.28 8.54 -14.22
C PRO A 172 -12.09 9.47 -15.42
N ALA A 173 -12.31 10.78 -15.19
CA ALA A 173 -12.07 11.79 -16.20
C ALA A 173 -10.61 11.77 -16.67
N GLY A 174 -10.38 11.91 -17.98
CA GLY A 174 -9.05 11.90 -18.58
C GLY A 174 -8.47 10.51 -18.84
N LEU A 175 -9.22 9.42 -18.63
CA LEU A 175 -8.77 8.05 -18.81
C LEU A 175 -8.24 7.77 -20.23
N ASP A 176 -8.96 8.17 -21.28
CA ASP A 176 -8.56 7.94 -22.67
C ASP A 176 -7.25 8.67 -23.01
N LEU A 177 -7.11 9.91 -22.52
CA LEU A 177 -5.89 10.68 -22.70
C LEU A 177 -4.73 10.07 -21.90
N ALA A 178 -4.98 9.62 -20.67
CA ALA A 178 -3.99 8.93 -19.85
C ALA A 178 -3.49 7.65 -20.52
N ARG A 179 -4.36 6.84 -21.10
CA ARG A 179 -4.00 5.63 -21.86
C ARG A 179 -3.08 5.96 -23.05
N ARG A 180 -3.42 7.00 -23.83
CA ARG A 180 -2.58 7.42 -24.96
C ARG A 180 -1.21 7.91 -24.50
N ILE A 181 -1.15 8.68 -23.42
CA ILE A 181 0.12 9.15 -22.84
C ILE A 181 0.98 7.97 -22.41
N VAL A 182 0.42 7.03 -21.66
CA VAL A 182 1.14 5.86 -21.13
C VAL A 182 1.63 4.95 -22.26
N SER A 183 0.82 4.71 -23.29
CA SER A 183 1.18 3.79 -24.37
C SER A 183 2.23 4.36 -25.33
N GLU A 184 2.19 5.65 -25.64
CA GLU A 184 2.99 6.20 -26.73
C GLU A 184 3.93 7.35 -26.30
N HIS A 185 3.62 8.03 -25.20
CA HIS A 185 4.26 9.29 -24.84
C HIS A 185 4.80 9.35 -23.41
N LEU A 186 4.94 8.20 -22.74
CA LEU A 186 5.46 8.13 -21.38
C LEU A 186 6.83 8.82 -21.21
N PRO A 187 7.78 8.71 -22.15
CA PRO A 187 9.06 9.42 -22.07
C PRO A 187 8.91 10.96 -22.08
N LEU A 188 7.93 11.49 -22.83
CA LEU A 188 7.66 12.94 -22.85
C LEU A 188 7.07 13.42 -21.52
N LEU A 189 6.23 12.60 -20.90
CA LEU A 189 5.68 12.89 -19.58
C LEU A 189 6.79 12.86 -18.52
N ALA A 190 7.69 11.87 -18.57
CA ALA A 190 8.83 11.76 -17.67
C ALA A 190 9.79 12.96 -17.82
N ALA A 191 10.01 13.44 -19.04
CA ALA A 191 10.80 14.63 -19.33
C ALA A 191 10.08 15.94 -18.98
N ARG A 192 8.78 15.89 -18.55
CA ARG A 192 7.92 17.04 -18.28
C ARG A 192 7.74 17.98 -19.48
N ASP A 193 7.85 17.47 -20.70
CA ASP A 193 7.63 18.25 -21.93
C ASP A 193 6.13 18.35 -22.27
N PHE A 194 5.40 19.06 -21.42
CA PHE A 194 3.96 19.24 -21.56
C PHE A 194 3.57 20.01 -22.83
N LEU A 195 4.46 20.88 -23.33
CA LEU A 195 4.19 21.62 -24.56
C LEU A 195 4.18 20.69 -25.78
N LYS A 196 5.12 19.76 -25.83
CA LYS A 196 5.19 18.76 -26.89
C LYS A 196 4.03 17.76 -26.77
N LEU A 197 3.74 17.28 -25.58
CA LEU A 197 2.57 16.41 -25.31
C LEU A 197 1.27 17.05 -25.81
N LYS A 198 1.01 18.31 -25.45
CA LYS A 198 -0.19 19.04 -25.85
C LYS A 198 -0.32 19.16 -27.37
N ARG A 199 0.79 19.44 -28.07
CA ARG A 199 0.81 19.53 -29.53
C ARG A 199 0.56 18.19 -30.20
N THR A 200 1.16 17.13 -29.67
CA THR A 200 1.06 15.77 -30.25
C THR A 200 -0.31 15.16 -30.01
N LEU A 201 -0.87 15.36 -28.82
CA LEU A 201 -2.16 14.79 -28.42
C LEU A 201 -3.36 15.67 -28.80
N VAL A 202 -3.12 16.94 -29.21
CA VAL A 202 -4.14 17.91 -29.56
C VAL A 202 -5.17 18.05 -28.44
N CYS A 203 -4.70 18.31 -27.22
CA CYS A 203 -5.53 18.43 -26.01
C CYS A 203 -5.38 19.81 -25.36
N THR A 204 -6.34 20.15 -24.50
CA THR A 204 -6.31 21.36 -23.68
C THR A 204 -5.39 21.18 -22.46
N ASP A 205 -5.05 22.30 -21.80
CA ASP A 205 -4.23 22.25 -20.58
C ASP A 205 -4.96 21.54 -19.42
N ASP A 206 -6.27 21.69 -19.33
CA ASP A 206 -7.09 21.08 -18.28
C ASP A 206 -7.24 19.57 -18.50
N GLU A 207 -7.45 19.13 -19.74
CA GLU A 207 -7.46 17.70 -20.07
C GLU A 207 -6.12 17.04 -19.77
N LEU A 208 -5.00 17.69 -20.15
CA LEU A 208 -3.65 17.18 -19.86
C LEU A 208 -3.37 17.12 -18.35
N ARG A 209 -3.82 18.13 -17.60
CA ARG A 209 -3.68 18.16 -16.14
C ARG A 209 -4.47 17.02 -15.50
N THR A 210 -5.71 16.79 -15.91
CA THR A 210 -6.57 15.72 -15.41
C THR A 210 -5.96 14.35 -15.71
N ALA A 211 -5.51 14.10 -16.94
CA ALA A 211 -4.84 12.85 -17.30
C ALA A 211 -3.51 12.64 -16.52
N HIS A 212 -2.72 13.70 -16.35
CA HIS A 212 -1.49 13.63 -15.57
C HIS A 212 -1.77 13.36 -14.09
N GLN A 213 -2.79 13.96 -13.49
CA GLN A 213 -3.21 13.64 -12.12
C GLN A 213 -3.62 12.17 -11.98
N LEU A 214 -4.40 11.66 -12.92
CA LEU A 214 -4.79 10.24 -12.94
C LEU A 214 -3.56 9.33 -13.00
N ILE A 215 -2.61 9.57 -13.90
CA ILE A 215 -1.38 8.77 -14.01
C ILE A 215 -0.58 8.81 -12.70
N ARG A 216 -0.57 9.93 -11.98
CA ARG A 216 0.12 10.05 -10.68
C ARG A 216 -0.52 9.25 -9.54
N THR A 217 -1.77 8.86 -9.65
CA THR A 217 -2.44 7.99 -8.66
C THR A 217 -2.10 6.52 -8.85
N LEU A 218 -1.52 6.15 -10.00
CA LEU A 218 -1.13 4.78 -10.29
C LEU A 218 0.16 4.39 -9.57
N ASN A 219 0.31 3.11 -9.31
CA ASN A 219 1.49 2.56 -8.65
C ASN A 219 2.44 1.94 -9.68
N PRO A 220 3.61 2.53 -9.95
CA PRO A 220 4.57 1.95 -10.89
C PRO A 220 5.30 0.72 -10.36
N ARG A 221 5.19 0.39 -9.07
CA ARG A 221 5.83 -0.76 -8.42
C ARG A 221 4.84 -1.50 -7.53
N PRO A 222 3.93 -2.27 -8.14
CA PRO A 222 2.86 -2.92 -7.39
C PRO A 222 3.36 -3.92 -6.34
N GLY A 223 4.53 -4.55 -6.56
CA GLY A 223 5.10 -5.53 -5.64
C GLY A 223 5.62 -4.96 -4.32
N VAL A 224 5.98 -3.68 -4.26
CA VAL A 224 6.60 -3.06 -3.06
C VAL A 224 5.64 -2.99 -1.85
N ALA A 225 4.35 -3.19 -2.05
CA ALA A 225 3.36 -3.18 -0.97
C ALA A 225 3.40 -4.44 -0.08
N PHE A 226 4.15 -5.48 -0.47
CA PHE A 226 4.32 -6.77 0.18
C PHE A 226 5.73 -6.92 0.74
#